data_577cba7f03f1b6b657393f141a085ec0
#
_entry.id   577cba7f03f1b6b657393f141a085ec0
#
_cell.length_a   1.000
_cell.length_b   1.000
_cell.length_c   1.000
_cell.angle_alpha   90.00
_cell.angle_beta   90.00
_cell.angle_gamma   90.00
#
_symmetry.space_group_name_H-M   'P 1'
#
loop_
_entity.id
_entity.type
_entity.pdbx_description
1 polymer ?
#
loop_
_entity_poly.entity_id
_entity_poly.type
_entity_poly.pdbx_seq_one_letter_code
_entity_poly.pdbx_strand_id
1 'polypeptide(L)'
;IAIRRPMKTPTAGTEVFALENGNGGGSSTVPEFAAPFASDLFYMQNRNGGGLNYNGSRLAGNSYLQFNGTAAEASGLLRWDSMNGMYFYSTTDYTGYMFKRATGFMDVVAYTGNFSTSATQAHNLGVVPELILVKGRSQAYDWQGYSEPTGKGKVLWVDKNYQATDSLVTWNNTSPTASVFTVGQTADVNA
;
A
#
# COMPACT_ATOMS: atom_id res chain seq x y z
N ILE A 1 -24.90 10.11 7.72
CA ILE A 1 -24.02 11.25 8.08
C ILE A 1 -22.62 10.68 8.14
N ALA A 2 -21.72 11.14 7.27
CA ALA A 2 -20.30 10.79 7.31
C ALA A 2 -19.54 11.91 8.06
N ILE A 3 -19.02 11.59 9.24
CA ILE A 3 -18.18 12.52 10.00
C ILE A 3 -16.74 12.05 9.86
N ARG A 4 -15.89 12.85 9.21
CA ARG A 4 -14.46 12.60 9.08
C ARG A 4 -13.71 13.51 10.05
N ARG A 5 -12.92 12.91 10.96
CA ARG A 5 -11.88 13.67 11.64
C ARG A 5 -10.74 13.94 10.65
N PRO A 6 -10.19 15.15 10.58
CA PRO A 6 -8.97 15.39 9.81
C PRO A 6 -7.85 14.47 10.33
N MET A 7 -6.99 14.01 9.43
CA MET A 7 -5.81 13.25 9.83
C MET A 7 -4.89 14.16 10.66
N LYS A 8 -4.51 13.69 11.85
CA LYS A 8 -3.57 14.41 12.71
C LYS A 8 -2.15 14.16 12.24
N THR A 9 -1.33 15.19 12.17
CA THR A 9 0.12 15.02 11.99
C THR A 9 0.68 14.28 13.20
N PRO A 10 1.41 13.15 13.02
CA PRO A 10 1.97 12.40 14.12
C PRO A 10 3.09 13.19 14.81
N THR A 11 3.23 13.00 16.11
CA THR A 11 4.31 13.59 16.92
C THR A 11 5.41 12.56 17.21
N ALA A 12 5.10 11.26 17.05
CA ALA A 12 6.05 10.17 17.18
C ALA A 12 5.73 9.07 16.16
N GLY A 13 6.75 8.36 15.67
CA GLY A 13 6.60 7.26 14.71
C GLY A 13 5.71 6.13 15.22
N THR A 14 5.71 5.87 16.52
CA THR A 14 4.87 4.85 17.17
C THR A 14 3.37 5.15 17.14
N GLU A 15 2.97 6.36 16.82
CA GLU A 15 1.55 6.71 16.61
C GLU A 15 1.02 6.22 15.26
N VAL A 16 1.89 5.89 14.31
CA VAL A 16 1.54 5.64 12.91
C VAL A 16 2.19 4.41 12.30
N PHE A 17 3.21 3.85 12.96
CA PHE A 17 3.92 2.65 12.51
C PHE A 17 4.16 1.69 13.67
N ALA A 18 3.90 0.41 13.42
CA ALA A 18 4.24 -0.69 14.33
C ALA A 18 4.70 -1.90 13.52
N LEU A 19 5.58 -2.69 14.14
CA LEU A 19 6.10 -3.94 13.59
C LEU A 19 5.94 -5.03 14.65
N GLU A 20 5.47 -6.20 14.23
CA GLU A 20 5.36 -7.36 15.10
C GLU A 20 5.59 -8.67 14.33
N ASN A 21 6.12 -9.66 15.03
CA ASN A 21 6.26 -11.01 14.51
C ASN A 21 5.07 -11.86 14.96
N GLY A 22 4.31 -12.34 14.00
CA GLY A 22 3.23 -13.29 14.23
C GLY A 22 3.67 -14.72 13.96
N ASN A 23 2.88 -15.65 14.43
CA ASN A 23 3.08 -17.11 14.22
C ASN A 23 2.05 -17.69 13.24
N GLY A 24 1.28 -16.84 12.57
CA GLY A 24 0.34 -17.24 11.53
C GLY A 24 -0.83 -18.11 11.98
N GLY A 25 -1.06 -18.22 13.27
CA GLY A 25 -2.15 -19.02 13.86
C GLY A 25 -3.34 -18.19 14.35
N GLY A 26 -3.56 -17.01 13.77
CA GLY A 26 -4.44 -15.97 14.26
C GLY A 26 -5.75 -16.43 14.87
N SER A 27 -5.96 -16.12 16.15
CA SER A 27 -7.24 -16.24 16.82
C SER A 27 -8.21 -15.16 16.33
N SER A 28 -9.48 -15.51 16.17
CA SER A 28 -10.51 -14.54 15.80
C SER A 28 -10.83 -13.52 16.91
N THR A 29 -10.21 -13.63 18.08
CA THR A 29 -10.53 -12.83 19.28
C THR A 29 -9.42 -11.88 19.71
N VAL A 30 -8.17 -12.09 19.24
CA VAL A 30 -7.02 -11.24 19.58
C VAL A 30 -6.25 -10.97 18.28
N PRO A 31 -5.83 -9.75 17.98
CA PRO A 31 -5.04 -9.49 16.78
C PRO A 31 -3.73 -10.28 16.82
N GLU A 32 -3.42 -10.96 15.72
CA GLU A 32 -2.16 -11.68 15.54
C GLU A 32 -0.96 -10.72 15.54
N PHE A 33 -1.17 -9.52 15.00
CA PHE A 33 -0.20 -8.43 14.97
C PHE A 33 -0.76 -7.24 15.71
N ALA A 34 -0.23 -6.97 16.90
CA ALA A 34 -0.71 -5.88 17.75
C ALA A 34 -0.08 -4.52 17.35
N ALA A 35 -0.87 -3.46 17.45
CA ALA A 35 -0.43 -2.08 17.26
C ALA A 35 -1.20 -1.16 18.21
N PRO A 36 -0.63 -0.03 18.64
CA PRO A 36 -1.33 0.92 19.51
C PRO A 36 -2.40 1.76 18.76
N PHE A 37 -2.74 1.35 17.54
CA PHE A 37 -3.70 2.04 16.66
C PHE A 37 -4.44 1.06 15.74
N ALA A 38 -5.54 1.52 15.17
CA ALA A 38 -6.19 0.85 14.06
C ALA A 38 -5.34 0.99 12.79
N SER A 39 -4.89 -0.13 12.23
CA SER A 39 -4.08 -0.14 11.01
C SER A 39 -4.90 0.21 9.78
N ASP A 40 -4.39 1.04 8.89
CA ASP A 40 -5.00 1.40 7.60
C ASP A 40 -4.34 0.69 6.41
N LEU A 41 -3.04 0.39 6.52
CA LEU A 41 -2.28 -0.42 5.58
C LEU A 41 -1.51 -1.48 6.37
N PHE A 42 -1.46 -2.68 5.82
CA PHE A 42 -0.72 -3.81 6.38
C PHE A 42 0.15 -4.44 5.29
N TYR A 43 1.41 -4.65 5.60
CA TYR A 43 2.34 -5.43 4.80
C TYR A 43 2.86 -6.60 5.63
N MET A 44 2.90 -7.77 5.03
CA MET A 44 3.44 -8.99 5.66
C MET A 44 4.58 -9.56 4.85
N GLN A 45 5.66 -9.85 5.55
CA GLN A 45 6.81 -10.54 5.00
C GLN A 45 6.93 -11.94 5.62
N ASN A 46 7.01 -12.95 4.76
CA ASN A 46 7.28 -14.33 5.18
C ASN A 46 8.71 -14.43 5.71
N ARG A 47 8.88 -14.99 6.92
CA ARG A 47 10.18 -15.15 7.58
C ARG A 47 10.93 -16.42 7.19
N ASN A 48 10.23 -17.42 6.65
CA ASN A 48 10.81 -18.72 6.36
C ASN A 48 11.46 -18.82 4.96
N GLY A 49 11.53 -17.69 4.24
CA GLY A 49 12.11 -17.62 2.90
C GLY A 49 11.21 -18.22 1.81
N GLY A 50 11.27 -17.68 0.60
CA GLY A 50 10.58 -18.21 -0.58
C GLY A 50 9.05 -18.13 -0.60
N GLY A 51 8.43 -17.65 0.46
CA GLY A 51 6.98 -17.51 0.55
C GLY A 51 6.45 -16.19 -0.05
N LEU A 52 5.13 -16.11 -0.18
CA LEU A 52 4.46 -14.91 -0.65
C LEU A 52 4.45 -13.84 0.45
N ASN A 53 4.68 -12.61 0.05
CA ASN A 53 4.50 -11.43 0.87
C ASN A 53 3.16 -10.79 0.49
N TYR A 54 2.38 -10.42 1.49
CA TYR A 54 1.05 -9.89 1.27
C TYR A 54 0.93 -8.45 1.76
N ASN A 55 0.08 -7.71 1.12
CA ASN A 55 -0.34 -6.41 1.62
C ASN A 55 -1.84 -6.21 1.40
N GLY A 56 -2.43 -5.38 2.21
CA GLY A 56 -3.81 -4.97 2.07
C GLY A 56 -4.08 -3.67 2.79
N SER A 57 -5.19 -3.07 2.48
CA SER A 57 -5.61 -1.82 3.10
C SER A 57 -7.03 -1.93 3.64
N ARG A 58 -7.32 -1.18 4.69
CA ARG A 58 -8.67 -1.06 5.25
C ARG A 58 -9.69 -0.59 4.22
N LEU A 59 -9.27 0.19 3.22
CA LEU A 59 -10.15 0.64 2.12
C LEU A 59 -10.61 -0.51 1.22
N ALA A 60 -9.82 -1.58 1.08
CA ALA A 60 -10.12 -2.75 0.27
C ALA A 60 -10.85 -3.87 1.06
N GLY A 61 -11.10 -3.66 2.35
CA GLY A 61 -11.73 -4.67 3.20
C GLY A 61 -10.82 -5.89 3.40
N ASN A 62 -11.38 -7.10 3.29
CA ASN A 62 -10.62 -8.35 3.46
C ASN A 62 -9.78 -8.77 2.24
N SER A 63 -9.67 -7.90 1.26
CA SER A 63 -8.88 -8.11 0.05
C SER A 63 -7.39 -7.87 0.30
N TYR A 64 -6.56 -8.62 -0.42
CA TYR A 64 -5.11 -8.51 -0.36
C TYR A 64 -4.47 -8.63 -1.74
N LEU A 65 -3.25 -8.14 -1.85
CA LEU A 65 -2.37 -8.26 -3.01
C LEU A 65 -1.08 -8.97 -2.60
N GLN A 66 -0.43 -9.61 -3.57
CA GLN A 66 0.92 -10.12 -3.40
C GLN A 66 1.92 -9.01 -3.68
N PHE A 67 2.78 -8.69 -2.71
CA PHE A 67 3.76 -7.61 -2.86
C PHE A 67 4.99 -8.03 -3.66
N ASN A 68 5.35 -9.31 -3.62
CA ASN A 68 6.44 -9.91 -4.39
C ASN A 68 5.93 -10.69 -5.61
N GLY A 69 4.81 -10.27 -6.19
CA GLY A 69 4.22 -10.93 -7.35
C GLY A 69 3.15 -10.09 -8.04
N THR A 70 2.76 -10.56 -9.23
CA THR A 70 1.83 -9.86 -10.13
C THR A 70 0.36 -10.22 -9.92
N ALA A 71 0.03 -11.24 -9.13
CA ALA A 71 -1.33 -11.76 -9.01
C ALA A 71 -2.39 -10.65 -8.81
N ALA A 72 -3.55 -10.85 -9.40
CA ALA A 72 -4.72 -10.03 -9.14
C ALA A 72 -5.12 -10.08 -7.67
N GLU A 73 -5.95 -9.14 -7.25
CA GLU A 73 -6.48 -9.08 -5.89
C GLU A 73 -7.24 -10.37 -5.54
N ALA A 74 -6.97 -10.89 -4.36
CA ALA A 74 -7.69 -11.99 -3.75
C ALA A 74 -8.25 -11.58 -2.38
N SER A 75 -9.07 -12.40 -1.75
CA SER A 75 -9.73 -12.06 -0.48
C SER A 75 -9.71 -13.22 0.51
N GLY A 76 -10.02 -12.92 1.78
CA GLY A 76 -10.28 -13.91 2.81
C GLY A 76 -9.16 -14.10 3.84
N LEU A 77 -7.99 -13.48 3.67
CA LEU A 77 -6.86 -13.63 4.60
C LEU A 77 -6.79 -12.51 5.65
N LEU A 78 -7.22 -11.31 5.32
CA LEU A 78 -7.07 -10.13 6.17
C LEU A 78 -8.40 -9.80 6.88
N ARG A 79 -8.31 -9.38 8.15
CA ARG A 79 -9.44 -8.87 8.92
C ARG A 79 -9.06 -7.57 9.60
N TRP A 80 -9.92 -6.56 9.44
CA TRP A 80 -9.71 -5.19 9.90
C TRP A 80 -10.57 -4.81 11.11
N ASP A 81 -11.17 -5.80 11.78
CA ASP A 81 -12.15 -5.58 12.86
C ASP A 81 -11.51 -5.17 14.19
N SER A 82 -10.16 -5.06 14.21
CA SER A 82 -9.44 -4.64 15.40
C SER A 82 -9.11 -3.14 15.37
N MET A 83 -9.20 -2.50 16.54
CA MET A 83 -8.74 -1.13 16.76
C MET A 83 -7.28 -1.04 17.22
N ASN A 84 -6.65 -2.18 17.50
CA ASN A 84 -5.31 -2.30 18.07
C ASN A 84 -4.45 -3.35 17.34
N GLY A 85 -4.56 -3.41 16.02
CA GLY A 85 -3.74 -4.30 15.20
C GLY A 85 -4.47 -4.92 14.03
N MET A 86 -3.98 -6.09 13.59
CA MET A 86 -4.46 -6.84 12.45
C MET A 86 -4.60 -8.33 12.74
N TYR A 87 -5.59 -8.96 12.10
CA TYR A 87 -5.70 -10.41 12.03
C TYR A 87 -5.27 -10.90 10.66
N PHE A 88 -4.54 -11.99 10.66
CA PHE A 88 -4.19 -12.72 9.45
C PHE A 88 -4.38 -14.23 9.65
N TYR A 89 -5.07 -14.84 8.73
CA TYR A 89 -5.32 -16.28 8.78
C TYR A 89 -4.28 -17.05 7.95
N SER A 90 -3.19 -17.48 8.60
CA SER A 90 -2.16 -18.34 8.00
C SER A 90 -1.46 -19.16 9.08
N THR A 91 -0.89 -20.28 8.68
CA THR A 91 -0.05 -21.15 9.52
C THR A 91 1.45 -20.88 9.35
N THR A 92 1.81 -19.92 8.50
CA THR A 92 3.21 -19.57 8.20
C THR A 92 3.65 -18.39 9.06
N ASP A 93 4.91 -18.36 9.46
CA ASP A 93 5.49 -17.28 10.23
C ASP A 93 5.68 -16.02 9.38
N TYR A 94 5.17 -14.92 9.85
CA TYR A 94 5.29 -13.62 9.21
C TYR A 94 5.79 -12.54 10.16
N THR A 95 6.42 -11.51 9.57
CA THR A 95 6.57 -10.19 10.19
C THR A 95 5.51 -9.28 9.59
N GLY A 96 4.72 -8.66 10.45
CA GLY A 96 3.69 -7.69 10.08
C GLY A 96 4.16 -6.25 10.28
N TYR A 97 3.99 -5.43 9.26
CA TYR A 97 4.27 -4.00 9.27
C TYR A 97 2.92 -3.29 9.17
N MET A 98 2.57 -2.55 10.21
CA MET A 98 1.29 -1.88 10.34
C MET A 98 1.45 -0.37 10.22
N PHE A 99 0.64 0.24 9.38
CA PHE A 99 0.70 1.67 9.12
C PHE A 99 -0.66 2.31 9.34
N LYS A 100 -0.66 3.49 9.93
CA LYS A 100 -1.83 4.34 10.07
C LYS A 100 -1.71 5.54 9.14
N ARG A 101 -2.79 5.86 8.45
CA ARG A 101 -2.86 7.07 7.60
C ARG A 101 -2.70 8.31 8.45
N ALA A 102 -1.78 9.18 8.07
CA ALA A 102 -1.55 10.46 8.75
C ALA A 102 -0.92 11.48 7.81
N THR A 103 -1.27 12.76 8.02
CA THR A 103 -0.68 13.89 7.29
C THR A 103 0.83 13.90 7.47
N GLY A 104 1.56 14.07 6.36
CA GLY A 104 3.02 14.10 6.35
C GLY A 104 3.69 12.74 6.51
N PHE A 105 2.92 11.64 6.60
CA PHE A 105 3.49 10.31 6.78
C PHE A 105 3.07 9.33 5.68
N MET A 106 1.78 8.97 5.62
CA MET A 106 1.31 7.96 4.68
C MET A 106 -0.18 8.14 4.37
N ASP A 107 -0.56 7.89 3.13
CA ASP A 107 -1.96 7.80 2.71
C ASP A 107 -2.17 6.54 1.85
N VAL A 108 -3.40 6.06 1.82
CA VAL A 108 -3.85 4.99 0.92
C VAL A 108 -4.92 5.56 0.03
N VAL A 109 -4.74 5.41 -1.28
CA VAL A 109 -5.66 5.90 -2.30
C VAL A 109 -6.18 4.73 -3.12
N ALA A 110 -7.49 4.64 -3.29
CA ALA A 110 -8.14 3.73 -4.23
C ALA A 110 -8.81 4.56 -5.33
N TYR A 111 -8.57 4.19 -6.57
CA TYR A 111 -9.14 4.85 -7.74
C TYR A 111 -9.50 3.83 -8.82
N THR A 112 -10.32 4.24 -9.78
CA THR A 112 -10.63 3.47 -10.98
C THR A 112 -9.78 3.97 -12.13
N GLY A 113 -9.03 3.08 -12.76
CA GLY A 113 -8.28 3.38 -13.97
C GLY A 113 -9.20 3.68 -15.16
N ASN A 114 -8.72 4.42 -16.12
CA ASN A 114 -9.47 4.82 -17.30
C ASN A 114 -8.64 4.87 -18.59
N PHE A 115 -7.40 4.37 -18.54
CA PHE A 115 -6.42 4.40 -19.62
C PHE A 115 -6.16 5.80 -20.22
N SER A 116 -6.54 6.86 -19.51
CA SER A 116 -6.22 8.22 -19.95
C SER A 116 -4.71 8.46 -19.97
N THR A 117 -4.25 9.28 -20.90
CA THR A 117 -2.84 9.71 -20.97
C THR A 117 -2.41 10.47 -19.71
N SER A 118 -3.36 11.06 -19.01
CA SER A 118 -3.12 11.82 -17.78
C SER A 118 -4.35 11.75 -16.88
N ALA A 119 -4.28 10.94 -15.81
CA ALA A 119 -5.30 10.87 -14.78
C ALA A 119 -4.73 11.33 -13.44
N THR A 120 -5.31 12.35 -12.85
CA THR A 120 -4.88 12.91 -11.57
C THR A 120 -5.62 12.24 -10.42
N GLN A 121 -4.87 11.76 -9.43
CA GLN A 121 -5.39 11.09 -8.23
C GLN A 121 -5.10 11.94 -6.99
N ALA A 122 -6.15 12.24 -6.22
CA ALA A 122 -6.02 13.04 -5.00
C ALA A 122 -5.51 12.19 -3.82
N HIS A 123 -4.71 12.81 -2.96
CA HIS A 123 -4.29 12.26 -1.69
C HIS A 123 -4.37 13.29 -0.56
N ASN A 124 -4.23 12.84 0.69
CA ASN A 124 -4.38 13.69 1.88
C ASN A 124 -3.07 13.80 2.68
N LEU A 125 -1.92 13.59 2.06
CA LEU A 125 -0.63 13.74 2.75
C LEU A 125 -0.36 15.16 3.23
N GLY A 126 -0.80 16.17 2.46
CA GLY A 126 -0.50 17.58 2.74
C GLY A 126 0.94 17.99 2.45
N VAL A 127 1.77 17.05 1.99
CA VAL A 127 3.15 17.23 1.53
C VAL A 127 3.35 16.46 0.23
N VAL A 128 4.38 16.80 -0.53
CA VAL A 128 4.75 16.05 -1.75
C VAL A 128 5.21 14.66 -1.35
N PRO A 129 4.64 13.57 -1.92
CA PRO A 129 5.10 12.22 -1.62
C PRO A 129 6.50 11.96 -2.20
N GLU A 130 7.36 11.38 -1.38
CA GLU A 130 8.70 10.92 -1.77
C GLU A 130 8.67 9.52 -2.42
N LEU A 131 7.65 8.71 -2.07
CA LEU A 131 7.44 7.37 -2.59
C LEU A 131 5.96 7.18 -2.90
N ILE A 132 5.67 6.62 -4.10
CA ILE A 132 4.32 6.20 -4.49
C ILE A 132 4.44 4.76 -5.00
N LEU A 133 3.59 3.87 -4.51
CA LEU A 133 3.49 2.48 -4.97
C LEU A 133 2.08 2.26 -5.52
N VAL A 134 1.99 1.78 -6.74
CA VAL A 134 0.72 1.52 -7.43
C VAL A 134 0.66 0.09 -7.93
N LYS A 135 -0.51 -0.50 -7.85
CA LYS A 135 -0.81 -1.84 -8.34
C LYS A 135 -2.22 -1.89 -8.91
N GLY A 136 -2.34 -2.34 -10.14
CA GLY A 136 -3.63 -2.72 -10.70
C GLY A 136 -4.20 -3.94 -9.97
N ARG A 137 -5.47 -3.88 -9.55
CA ARG A 137 -6.11 -4.88 -8.68
C ARG A 137 -6.84 -5.97 -9.48
N SER A 138 -7.36 -5.63 -10.65
CA SER A 138 -8.29 -6.47 -11.42
C SER A 138 -7.62 -7.63 -12.17
N GLN A 139 -6.33 -7.54 -12.46
CA GLN A 139 -5.57 -8.52 -13.23
C GLN A 139 -4.13 -8.65 -12.74
N ALA A 140 -3.36 -9.52 -13.38
CA ALA A 140 -1.95 -9.76 -13.07
C ALA A 140 -1.07 -8.64 -13.63
N TYR A 141 -1.01 -7.52 -12.92
CA TYR A 141 -0.16 -6.36 -13.21
C TYR A 141 1.08 -6.34 -12.31
N ASP A 142 2.13 -5.64 -12.74
CA ASP A 142 3.32 -5.42 -11.93
C ASP A 142 3.10 -4.28 -10.91
N TRP A 143 3.87 -4.29 -9.83
CA TRP A 143 3.93 -3.16 -8.89
C TRP A 143 4.83 -2.08 -9.46
N GLN A 144 4.27 -0.90 -9.68
CA GLN A 144 4.99 0.27 -10.17
C GLN A 144 5.29 1.24 -9.04
N GLY A 145 6.53 1.71 -8.97
CA GLY A 145 6.97 2.66 -7.97
C GLY A 145 7.46 3.97 -8.60
N TYR A 146 7.11 5.08 -7.97
CA TYR A 146 7.76 6.38 -8.12
C TYR A 146 8.61 6.62 -6.87
N SER A 147 9.80 7.18 -7.04
CA SER A 147 10.54 7.78 -5.93
C SER A 147 11.07 9.15 -6.33
N GLU A 148 11.11 10.07 -5.38
CA GLU A 148 11.59 11.43 -5.62
C GLU A 148 13.01 11.47 -6.20
N PRO A 149 13.99 10.68 -5.68
CA PRO A 149 15.35 10.67 -6.23
C PRO A 149 15.44 10.14 -7.67
N THR A 150 14.55 9.24 -8.09
CA THR A 150 14.55 8.74 -9.49
C THR A 150 13.76 9.64 -10.44
N GLY A 151 12.83 10.42 -9.89
CA GLY A 151 12.06 11.42 -10.59
C GLY A 151 10.93 10.84 -11.47
N LYS A 152 10.20 11.73 -12.07
CA LYS A 152 8.97 11.48 -12.83
C LYS A 152 9.16 10.78 -14.17
N GLY A 153 10.37 10.73 -14.68
CA GLY A 153 10.72 10.09 -15.95
C GLY A 153 11.13 8.63 -15.81
N LYS A 154 11.06 8.06 -14.61
CA LYS A 154 11.44 6.68 -14.34
C LYS A 154 10.37 5.94 -13.58
N VAL A 155 10.39 4.61 -13.70
CA VAL A 155 9.55 3.69 -12.94
C VAL A 155 10.43 2.66 -12.22
N LEU A 156 10.09 2.37 -10.97
CA LEU A 156 10.63 1.27 -10.18
C LEU A 156 9.73 0.05 -10.33
N TRP A 157 10.34 -1.11 -10.52
CA TRP A 157 9.68 -2.41 -10.59
C TRP A 157 9.79 -3.07 -9.21
N VAL A 158 8.77 -2.92 -8.38
CA VAL A 158 8.83 -3.26 -6.96
C VAL A 158 8.85 -4.78 -6.73
N ASP A 159 8.19 -5.53 -7.60
CA ASP A 159 8.10 -6.99 -7.60
C ASP A 159 9.12 -7.68 -8.52
N LYS A 160 10.08 -6.92 -9.07
CA LYS A 160 11.13 -7.41 -9.97
C LYS A 160 12.51 -7.00 -9.46
N ASN A 161 13.53 -7.68 -9.94
CA ASN A 161 14.94 -7.31 -9.72
C ASN A 161 15.51 -6.42 -10.82
N TYR A 162 14.68 -5.57 -11.43
CA TYR A 162 15.11 -4.66 -12.48
C TYR A 162 15.62 -3.34 -11.88
N GLN A 163 16.59 -2.73 -12.55
CA GLN A 163 16.91 -1.34 -12.28
C GLN A 163 15.75 -0.42 -12.69
N ALA A 164 15.73 0.81 -12.14
CA ALA A 164 14.75 1.81 -12.57
C ALA A 164 14.84 2.03 -14.10
N THR A 165 13.70 1.94 -14.78
CA THR A 165 13.62 2.10 -16.25
C THR A 165 13.02 3.45 -16.62
N ASP A 166 13.45 3.98 -17.77
CA ASP A 166 12.87 5.21 -18.29
C ASP A 166 11.41 4.97 -18.73
N SER A 167 10.50 5.80 -18.26
CA SER A 167 9.09 5.76 -18.63
C SER A 167 8.47 7.16 -18.50
N LEU A 168 8.22 7.78 -19.62
CA LEU A 168 7.52 9.07 -19.67
C LEU A 168 5.98 8.90 -19.57
N VAL A 169 5.50 7.67 -19.70
CA VAL A 169 4.06 7.38 -19.77
C VAL A 169 3.45 6.87 -18.45
N THR A 170 4.23 6.26 -17.56
CA THR A 170 3.70 5.72 -16.29
C THR A 170 3.18 6.83 -15.38
N TRP A 171 3.97 7.89 -15.19
CA TRP A 171 3.62 9.06 -14.38
C TRP A 171 3.27 10.28 -15.25
N ASN A 172 3.05 10.07 -16.57
CA ASN A 172 2.83 11.13 -17.55
C ASN A 172 3.89 12.27 -17.46
N ASN A 173 5.14 11.92 -17.19
CA ASN A 173 6.23 12.87 -16.97
C ASN A 173 5.86 14.05 -16.05
N THR A 174 5.03 13.80 -15.04
CA THR A 174 4.48 14.81 -14.12
C THR A 174 4.88 14.50 -12.68
N SER A 175 5.54 15.42 -12.00
CA SER A 175 5.87 15.29 -10.58
C SER A 175 4.62 15.38 -9.71
N PRO A 176 4.56 14.59 -8.62
CA PRO A 176 3.47 14.73 -7.65
C PRO A 176 3.52 16.10 -6.96
N THR A 177 2.40 16.49 -6.38
CA THR A 177 2.25 17.70 -5.56
C THR A 177 1.87 17.33 -4.13
N ALA A 178 1.61 18.32 -3.28
CA ALA A 178 1.16 18.10 -1.91
C ALA A 178 -0.28 17.52 -1.79
N SER A 179 -1.02 17.44 -2.91
CA SER A 179 -2.43 17.02 -2.91
C SER A 179 -2.79 15.99 -3.98
N VAL A 180 -1.97 15.84 -5.03
CA VAL A 180 -2.26 14.95 -6.15
C VAL A 180 -0.99 14.30 -6.70
N PHE A 181 -1.15 13.10 -7.27
CA PHE A 181 -0.19 12.50 -8.19
C PHE A 181 -0.87 12.16 -9.51
N THR A 182 -0.08 11.98 -10.55
CA THR A 182 -0.58 11.69 -11.91
C THR A 182 -0.19 10.28 -12.31
N VAL A 183 -1.13 9.56 -12.90
CA VAL A 183 -0.90 8.27 -13.58
C VAL A 183 -1.21 8.43 -15.06
N GLY A 184 -0.41 7.78 -15.89
CA GLY A 184 -0.57 7.82 -17.35
C GLY A 184 -1.18 6.52 -17.90
N GLN A 185 -0.87 6.16 -19.14
CA GLN A 185 -1.56 5.11 -19.90
C GLN A 185 -1.14 3.67 -19.59
N THR A 186 -0.12 3.43 -18.75
CA THR A 186 0.29 2.04 -18.51
C THR A 186 -0.78 1.27 -17.75
N ALA A 187 -1.06 0.05 -18.18
CA ALA A 187 -2.08 -0.81 -17.57
C ALA A 187 -1.81 -1.07 -16.07
N ASP A 188 -0.53 -1.19 -15.69
CA ASP A 188 -0.14 -1.44 -14.29
C ASP A 188 -0.64 -0.36 -13.32
N VAL A 189 -0.80 0.89 -13.80
CA VAL A 189 -1.20 2.02 -12.96
C VAL A 189 -2.58 2.61 -13.30
N ASN A 190 -3.16 2.33 -14.48
CA ASN A 190 -4.35 3.05 -14.94
C ASN A 190 -5.32 2.20 -15.78
N ALA A 191 -5.37 0.86 -15.53
CA ALA A 191 -6.37 -0.03 -16.14
C ALA A 191 -7.68 -0.06 -15.37
#